data_e3838341f4b04047e41327ae5b98d027
#
_entry.id   e3838341f4b04047e41327ae5b98d027
#
_cell.length_a   1.000
_cell.length_b   1.000
_cell.length_c   1.000
_cell.angle_alpha   90.00
_cell.angle_beta   90.00
_cell.angle_gamma   90.00
#
_symmetry.space_group_name_H-M   'P 1'
#
loop_
_entity.id
_entity.type
_entity.pdbx_description
1 polymer ?
#
loop_
_entity_poly.entity_id
_entity_poly.type
_entity_poly.pdbx_seq_one_letter_code
_entity_poly.pdbx_strand_id
1 'polypeptide(L)'
;ELIADLGMTLVITDHHQPLETLPKAAAIVDAHRADDTSPFHDLCGAGVALKLVAALDGGDTAMALEQFGELAAIATIADVVNLSGENRYLVQLGLRLLANTERVGLLALLEKSGLLGKSFTSTSVAFGIAPRINAAGRFGSPKTAVELLLCEDPDEAAELAEELERRNQARKAEEVRILEEIAEQAAENPRLLKERVLVFAGEGWHHGVIGIAASRLEEQLSLIHI
;
A
#
# COMPACT_ATOMS: atom_id res chain seq x y z
N GLU A 1 -15.77 -10.14 20.70
CA GLU A 1 -16.74 -9.94 21.80
C GLU A 1 -17.81 -8.92 21.38
N LEU A 2 -17.48 -7.64 21.16
CA LEU A 2 -18.46 -6.59 20.80
C LEU A 2 -19.39 -6.98 19.61
N ILE A 3 -18.83 -7.59 18.56
CA ILE A 3 -19.60 -8.02 17.37
C ILE A 3 -20.64 -9.09 17.74
N ALA A 4 -20.24 -10.06 18.59
CA ALA A 4 -21.14 -11.10 19.06
C ALA A 4 -22.23 -10.53 19.99
N ASP A 5 -21.88 -9.58 20.86
CA ASP A 5 -22.82 -8.90 21.74
C ASP A 5 -23.86 -8.07 20.97
N LEU A 6 -23.48 -7.57 19.79
CA LEU A 6 -24.37 -6.88 18.87
C LEU A 6 -25.19 -7.83 17.97
N GLY A 7 -25.05 -9.14 18.12
CA GLY A 7 -25.75 -10.13 17.30
C GLY A 7 -25.30 -10.15 15.83
N MET A 8 -24.10 -9.63 15.55
CA MET A 8 -23.55 -9.55 14.18
C MET A 8 -22.72 -10.80 13.85
N THR A 9 -22.69 -11.15 12.58
CA THR A 9 -21.81 -12.20 12.05
C THR A 9 -20.53 -11.56 11.50
N LEU A 10 -19.37 -12.06 11.97
CA LEU A 10 -18.05 -11.60 11.53
C LEU A 10 -17.51 -12.54 10.47
N VAL A 11 -17.09 -11.98 9.35
CA VAL A 11 -16.24 -12.61 8.33
C VAL A 11 -14.96 -11.77 8.23
N ILE A 12 -13.81 -12.43 8.21
CA ILE A 12 -12.49 -11.78 8.12
C ILE A 12 -11.85 -12.19 6.80
N THR A 13 -11.30 -11.21 6.09
CA THR A 13 -10.39 -11.42 4.96
C THR A 13 -9.07 -10.74 5.29
N ASP A 14 -7.95 -11.48 5.21
CA ASP A 14 -6.62 -10.96 5.54
C ASP A 14 -5.57 -11.59 4.62
N HIS A 15 -4.37 -11.02 4.63
CA HIS A 15 -3.21 -11.49 3.88
C HIS A 15 -1.92 -11.44 4.72
N HIS A 16 -2.00 -11.07 5.99
CA HIS A 16 -0.86 -11.04 6.90
C HIS A 16 -0.61 -12.43 7.50
N GLN A 17 0.57 -12.63 8.08
CA GLN A 17 0.84 -13.84 8.84
C GLN A 17 -0.07 -13.89 10.07
N PRO A 18 -0.91 -14.92 10.21
CA PRO A 18 -1.83 -15.01 11.32
C PRO A 18 -1.10 -15.32 12.63
N LEU A 19 -1.69 -14.90 13.75
CA LEU A 19 -1.24 -15.30 15.06
C LEU A 19 -1.60 -16.77 15.33
N GLU A 20 -0.94 -17.40 16.33
CA GLU A 20 -1.25 -18.78 16.75
C GLU A 20 -2.72 -18.96 17.11
N THR A 21 -3.34 -17.92 17.69
CA THR A 21 -4.76 -17.93 18.04
C THR A 21 -5.52 -17.00 17.13
N LEU A 22 -6.39 -17.59 16.30
CA LEU A 22 -7.25 -16.83 15.40
C LEU A 22 -8.43 -16.19 16.16
N PRO A 23 -8.90 -15.01 15.72
CA PRO A 23 -10.09 -14.39 16.26
C PRO A 23 -11.34 -15.26 15.99
N LYS A 24 -12.34 -15.15 16.87
CA LYS A 24 -13.63 -15.84 16.68
C LYS A 24 -14.41 -15.14 15.55
N ALA A 25 -14.63 -15.85 14.44
CA ALA A 25 -15.40 -15.38 13.30
C ALA A 25 -16.16 -16.53 12.67
N ALA A 26 -17.20 -16.23 11.88
CA ALA A 26 -17.94 -17.24 11.12
C ALA A 26 -17.10 -17.83 9.99
N ALA A 27 -16.23 -17.00 9.38
CA ALA A 27 -15.24 -17.43 8.40
C ALA A 27 -14.02 -16.52 8.46
N ILE A 28 -12.83 -17.08 8.19
CA ILE A 28 -11.58 -16.35 8.04
C ILE A 28 -10.93 -16.83 6.75
N VAL A 29 -10.76 -15.91 5.81
CA VAL A 29 -10.10 -16.12 4.51
C VAL A 29 -8.72 -15.48 4.58
N ASP A 30 -7.69 -16.31 4.68
CA ASP A 30 -6.31 -15.90 4.73
C ASP A 30 -5.44 -17.09 4.29
N ALA A 31 -4.72 -16.94 3.19
CA ALA A 31 -3.92 -17.99 2.59
C ALA A 31 -2.66 -18.37 3.40
N HIS A 32 -2.30 -17.59 4.45
CA HIS A 32 -1.19 -17.90 5.35
C HIS A 32 -1.59 -18.75 6.57
N ARG A 33 -2.86 -19.13 6.69
CA ARG A 33 -3.30 -20.02 7.75
C ARG A 33 -2.71 -21.42 7.56
N ALA A 34 -2.35 -22.06 8.65
CA ALA A 34 -1.76 -23.40 8.64
C ALA A 34 -2.66 -24.50 8.02
N ASP A 35 -3.97 -24.28 8.01
CA ASP A 35 -4.98 -25.20 7.45
C ASP A 35 -5.44 -24.78 6.04
N ASP A 36 -4.88 -23.72 5.46
CA ASP A 36 -5.18 -23.30 4.09
C ASP A 36 -4.48 -24.20 3.08
N THR A 37 -5.18 -24.49 1.98
CA THR A 37 -4.68 -25.37 0.89
C THR A 37 -4.60 -24.63 -0.44
N SER A 38 -4.70 -23.32 -0.43
CA SER A 38 -4.60 -22.49 -1.63
C SER A 38 -3.24 -22.71 -2.31
N PRO A 39 -3.20 -22.79 -3.64
CA PRO A 39 -1.93 -22.97 -4.35
C PRO A 39 -1.09 -21.69 -4.41
N PHE A 40 -1.65 -20.53 -4.02
CA PHE A 40 -0.99 -19.24 -4.05
C PHE A 40 -1.32 -18.41 -2.79
N HIS A 41 -0.29 -18.04 -2.05
CA HIS A 41 -0.41 -17.41 -0.74
C HIS A 41 -0.07 -15.91 -0.72
N ASP A 42 0.61 -15.39 -1.75
CA ASP A 42 1.24 -14.06 -1.73
C ASP A 42 0.31 -12.92 -2.23
N LEU A 43 -1.02 -13.08 -2.16
CA LEU A 43 -1.94 -12.00 -2.52
C LEU A 43 -1.88 -10.88 -1.49
N CYS A 44 -1.88 -9.62 -1.94
CA CYS A 44 -2.14 -8.47 -1.06
C CYS A 44 -3.63 -8.40 -0.67
N GLY A 45 -3.98 -7.57 0.32
CA GLY A 45 -5.36 -7.43 0.79
C GLY A 45 -6.37 -7.10 -0.31
N ALA A 46 -6.01 -6.25 -1.28
CA ALA A 46 -6.88 -5.98 -2.43
C ALA A 46 -6.99 -7.18 -3.40
N GLY A 47 -5.95 -8.01 -3.51
CA GLY A 47 -5.99 -9.26 -4.27
C GLY A 47 -6.96 -10.27 -3.63
N VAL A 48 -6.95 -10.38 -2.30
CA VAL A 48 -7.93 -11.19 -1.55
C VAL A 48 -9.35 -10.64 -1.74
N ALA A 49 -9.52 -9.32 -1.65
CA ALA A 49 -10.81 -8.67 -1.90
C ALA A 49 -11.33 -8.92 -3.34
N LEU A 50 -10.45 -8.89 -4.35
CA LEU A 50 -10.81 -9.22 -5.73
C LEU A 50 -11.31 -10.66 -5.87
N LYS A 51 -10.68 -11.63 -5.18
CA LYS A 51 -11.16 -13.01 -5.14
C LYS A 51 -12.53 -13.13 -4.49
N LEU A 52 -12.75 -12.37 -3.40
CA LEU A 52 -14.06 -12.34 -2.73
C LEU A 52 -15.14 -11.78 -3.65
N VAL A 53 -14.87 -10.67 -4.35
CA VAL A 53 -15.79 -10.09 -5.34
C VAL A 53 -16.16 -11.11 -6.41
N ALA A 54 -15.15 -11.77 -7.01
CA ALA A 54 -15.38 -12.83 -8.00
C ALA A 54 -16.26 -13.96 -7.43
N ALA A 55 -16.00 -14.40 -6.20
CA ALA A 55 -16.80 -15.45 -5.56
C ALA A 55 -18.25 -15.03 -5.30
N LEU A 56 -18.49 -13.79 -4.90
CA LEU A 56 -19.84 -13.23 -4.69
C LEU A 56 -20.60 -13.09 -6.00
N ASP A 57 -19.89 -12.89 -7.10
CA ASP A 57 -20.47 -12.77 -8.46
C ASP A 57 -20.50 -14.12 -9.20
N GLY A 58 -20.76 -15.20 -8.47
CA GLY A 58 -20.93 -16.53 -9.03
C GLY A 58 -19.66 -17.19 -9.57
N GLY A 59 -18.49 -16.68 -9.22
CA GLY A 59 -17.17 -17.19 -9.65
C GLY A 59 -16.64 -16.52 -10.93
N ASP A 60 -17.26 -15.43 -11.40
CA ASP A 60 -16.78 -14.72 -12.58
C ASP A 60 -15.52 -13.89 -12.30
N THR A 61 -14.39 -14.57 -12.36
CA THR A 61 -13.09 -13.93 -12.20
C THR A 61 -12.77 -12.95 -13.35
N ALA A 62 -13.29 -13.19 -14.55
CA ALA A 62 -13.01 -12.30 -15.69
C ALA A 62 -13.67 -10.94 -15.50
N MET A 63 -14.95 -10.92 -15.08
CA MET A 63 -15.66 -9.68 -14.79
C MET A 63 -15.02 -8.92 -13.61
N ALA A 64 -14.69 -9.59 -12.53
CA ALA A 64 -14.02 -8.96 -11.39
C ALA A 64 -12.67 -8.33 -11.79
N LEU A 65 -11.89 -9.01 -12.63
CA LEU A 65 -10.62 -8.49 -13.15
C LEU A 65 -10.83 -7.30 -14.09
N GLU A 66 -11.85 -7.32 -14.95
CA GLU A 66 -12.16 -6.21 -15.83
C GLU A 66 -12.57 -4.96 -15.04
N GLN A 67 -13.37 -5.13 -13.99
CA GLN A 67 -13.86 -4.03 -13.17
C GLN A 67 -12.83 -3.48 -12.19
N PHE A 68 -12.01 -4.32 -11.56
CA PHE A 68 -11.18 -3.94 -10.43
C PHE A 68 -9.68 -4.28 -10.59
N GLY A 69 -9.29 -4.87 -11.71
CA GLY A 69 -7.93 -5.36 -11.93
C GLY A 69 -6.88 -4.25 -11.85
N GLU A 70 -7.18 -3.02 -12.29
CA GLU A 70 -6.27 -1.90 -12.18
C GLU A 70 -6.03 -1.48 -10.72
N LEU A 71 -7.08 -1.46 -9.89
CA LEU A 71 -6.98 -1.14 -8.46
C LEU A 71 -6.21 -2.23 -7.71
N ALA A 72 -6.52 -3.49 -7.99
CA ALA A 72 -5.82 -4.62 -7.40
C ALA A 72 -4.34 -4.67 -7.81
N ALA A 73 -4.00 -4.30 -9.05
CA ALA A 73 -2.62 -4.21 -9.51
C ALA A 73 -1.85 -3.08 -8.81
N ILE A 74 -2.46 -1.89 -8.68
CA ILE A 74 -1.86 -0.78 -7.93
C ILE A 74 -1.56 -1.21 -6.49
N ALA A 75 -2.52 -1.86 -5.82
CA ALA A 75 -2.36 -2.33 -4.46
C ALA A 75 -1.28 -3.43 -4.35
N THR A 76 -1.27 -4.40 -5.27
CA THR A 76 -0.26 -5.47 -5.31
C THR A 76 1.16 -4.91 -5.42
N ILE A 77 1.34 -3.86 -6.23
CA ILE A 77 2.63 -3.17 -6.37
C ILE A 77 2.95 -2.36 -5.10
N ALA A 78 1.96 -1.66 -4.55
CA ALA A 78 2.13 -0.79 -3.38
C ALA A 78 2.47 -1.56 -2.10
N ASP A 79 1.99 -2.78 -1.98
CA ASP A 79 2.20 -3.67 -0.84
C ASP A 79 3.52 -4.46 -0.92
N VAL A 80 4.24 -4.32 -2.02
CA VAL A 80 5.57 -4.93 -2.25
C VAL A 80 5.57 -6.45 -2.15
N VAL A 81 4.43 -7.09 -2.42
CA VAL A 81 4.34 -8.56 -2.47
C VAL A 81 5.08 -9.13 -3.68
N ASN A 82 5.46 -10.40 -3.61
CA ASN A 82 6.19 -11.06 -4.68
C ASN A 82 5.40 -11.06 -6.00
N LEU A 83 5.99 -10.49 -7.07
CA LEU A 83 5.39 -10.41 -8.40
C LEU A 83 5.62 -11.69 -9.21
N SER A 84 5.26 -12.83 -8.63
CA SER A 84 5.26 -14.16 -9.25
C SER A 84 3.84 -14.71 -9.37
N GLY A 85 3.65 -15.82 -10.07
CA GLY A 85 2.37 -16.52 -10.16
C GLY A 85 1.20 -15.61 -10.51
N GLU A 86 0.14 -15.64 -9.69
CA GLU A 86 -1.07 -14.84 -9.91
C GLU A 86 -0.82 -13.34 -9.81
N ASN A 87 0.03 -12.88 -8.90
CA ASN A 87 0.37 -11.46 -8.76
C ASN A 87 0.98 -10.90 -10.05
N ARG A 88 1.87 -11.67 -10.70
CA ARG A 88 2.45 -11.27 -11.98
C ARG A 88 1.39 -11.09 -13.06
N TYR A 89 0.46 -12.05 -13.16
CA TYR A 89 -0.64 -11.96 -14.11
C TYR A 89 -1.54 -10.76 -13.82
N LEU A 90 -1.94 -10.58 -12.56
CA LEU A 90 -2.77 -9.48 -12.10
C LEU A 90 -2.14 -8.12 -12.42
N VAL A 91 -0.85 -7.97 -12.10
CA VAL A 91 -0.13 -6.71 -12.38
C VAL A 91 0.00 -6.45 -13.87
N GLN A 92 0.32 -7.46 -14.69
CA GLN A 92 0.40 -7.30 -16.14
C GLN A 92 -0.95 -6.89 -16.76
N LEU A 93 -2.05 -7.48 -16.31
CA LEU A 93 -3.39 -7.12 -16.75
C LEU A 93 -3.77 -5.72 -16.26
N GLY A 94 -3.61 -5.46 -14.96
CA GLY A 94 -4.01 -4.21 -14.35
C GLY A 94 -3.25 -2.99 -14.87
N LEU A 95 -1.96 -3.13 -15.22
CA LEU A 95 -1.21 -2.05 -15.88
C LEU A 95 -1.75 -1.72 -17.28
N ARG A 96 -2.29 -2.71 -18.00
CA ARG A 96 -2.96 -2.47 -19.30
C ARG A 96 -4.31 -1.80 -19.11
N LEU A 97 -5.07 -2.19 -18.09
CA LEU A 97 -6.33 -1.53 -17.73
C LEU A 97 -6.08 -0.09 -17.29
N LEU A 98 -5.09 0.14 -16.44
CA LEU A 98 -4.71 1.47 -15.96
C LEU A 98 -4.34 2.42 -17.10
N ALA A 99 -3.73 1.91 -18.17
CA ALA A 99 -3.39 2.72 -19.35
C ALA A 99 -4.63 3.25 -20.11
N ASN A 100 -5.77 2.62 -19.90
CA ASN A 100 -7.04 2.97 -20.52
C ASN A 100 -8.14 3.24 -19.47
N THR A 101 -7.74 3.59 -18.25
CA THR A 101 -8.70 3.83 -17.17
C THR A 101 -9.64 4.97 -17.51
N GLU A 102 -10.93 4.78 -17.19
CA GLU A 102 -11.96 5.80 -17.24
C GLU A 102 -12.36 6.29 -15.86
N ARG A 103 -11.71 5.75 -14.79
CA ARG A 103 -11.98 6.17 -13.41
C ARG A 103 -11.50 7.59 -13.19
N VAL A 104 -12.43 8.48 -12.92
CA VAL A 104 -12.17 9.92 -12.73
C VAL A 104 -11.10 10.17 -11.68
N GLY A 105 -11.19 9.49 -10.52
CA GLY A 105 -10.19 9.64 -9.45
C GLY A 105 -8.81 9.14 -9.84
N LEU A 106 -8.70 8.05 -10.62
CA LEU A 106 -7.40 7.59 -11.11
C LEU A 106 -6.82 8.53 -12.15
N LEU A 107 -7.65 9.07 -13.06
CA LEU A 107 -7.21 10.06 -14.04
C LEU A 107 -6.63 11.31 -13.35
N ALA A 108 -7.30 11.84 -12.35
CA ALA A 108 -6.81 12.98 -11.55
C ALA A 108 -5.47 12.65 -10.85
N LEU A 109 -5.34 11.44 -10.29
CA LEU A 109 -4.11 11.00 -9.63
C LEU A 109 -2.96 10.81 -10.63
N LEU A 110 -3.24 10.27 -11.83
CA LEU A 110 -2.28 10.12 -12.92
C LEU A 110 -1.80 11.48 -13.42
N GLU A 111 -2.68 12.44 -13.57
CA GLU A 111 -2.31 13.81 -13.94
C GLU A 111 -1.38 14.45 -12.90
N LYS A 112 -1.75 14.41 -11.61
CA LYS A 112 -0.92 14.94 -10.52
C LYS A 112 0.43 14.24 -10.37
N SER A 113 0.49 12.96 -10.69
CA SER A 113 1.77 12.21 -10.68
C SER A 113 2.62 12.45 -11.94
N GLY A 114 2.09 13.15 -12.94
CA GLY A 114 2.74 13.35 -14.23
C GLY A 114 2.84 12.06 -15.06
N LEU A 115 1.97 11.10 -14.82
CA LEU A 115 1.94 9.79 -15.49
C LEU A 115 0.83 9.67 -16.55
N LEU A 116 -0.09 10.63 -16.61
CA LEU A 116 -1.17 10.63 -17.60
C LEU A 116 -0.61 10.57 -19.03
N GLY A 117 -1.10 9.64 -19.82
CA GLY A 117 -0.67 9.42 -21.21
C GLY A 117 0.70 8.75 -21.38
N LYS A 118 1.31 8.27 -20.29
CA LYS A 118 2.59 7.53 -20.35
C LYS A 118 2.37 6.03 -20.27
N SER A 119 3.37 5.26 -20.67
CA SER A 119 3.39 3.82 -20.44
C SER A 119 3.63 3.50 -18.96
N PHE A 120 2.89 2.51 -18.43
CA PHE A 120 3.01 2.10 -17.04
C PHE A 120 3.92 0.90 -16.88
N THR A 121 4.74 0.97 -15.82
CA THR A 121 5.53 -0.15 -15.29
C THR A 121 5.24 -0.30 -13.80
N SER A 122 5.61 -1.43 -13.19
CA SER A 122 5.53 -1.56 -11.73
C SER A 122 6.31 -0.44 -11.02
N THR A 123 7.44 -0.03 -11.56
CA THR A 123 8.25 1.08 -11.04
C THR A 123 7.49 2.42 -11.07
N SER A 124 6.82 2.75 -12.19
CA SER A 124 6.06 4.00 -12.27
C SER A 124 4.89 4.04 -11.29
N VAL A 125 4.25 2.91 -11.02
CA VAL A 125 3.20 2.79 -10.01
C VAL A 125 3.79 2.87 -8.60
N ALA A 126 4.84 2.11 -8.31
CA ALA A 126 5.48 2.06 -6.99
C ALA A 126 6.01 3.42 -6.52
N PHE A 127 6.53 4.24 -7.45
CA PHE A 127 7.13 5.54 -7.12
C PHE A 127 6.26 6.75 -7.50
N GLY A 128 5.30 6.56 -8.42
CA GLY A 128 4.40 7.63 -8.86
C GLY A 128 3.03 7.62 -8.17
N ILE A 129 2.34 6.49 -8.12
CA ILE A 129 0.96 6.39 -7.66
C ILE A 129 0.90 5.98 -6.17
N ALA A 130 1.50 4.85 -5.84
CA ALA A 130 1.41 4.24 -4.52
C ALA A 130 1.82 5.19 -3.36
N PRO A 131 2.90 6.00 -3.46
CA PRO A 131 3.28 6.89 -2.36
C PRO A 131 2.24 7.97 -2.04
N ARG A 132 1.46 8.42 -3.04
CA ARG A 132 0.39 9.40 -2.85
C ARG A 132 -0.78 8.80 -2.08
N ILE A 133 -1.22 7.61 -2.47
CA ILE A 133 -2.27 6.86 -1.78
C ILE A 133 -1.83 6.55 -0.33
N ASN A 134 -0.61 6.03 -0.16
CA ASN A 134 -0.07 5.66 1.15
C ASN A 134 0.13 6.87 2.08
N ALA A 135 0.42 8.06 1.52
CA ALA A 135 0.57 9.28 2.31
C ALA A 135 -0.73 9.68 3.04
N ALA A 136 -1.91 9.33 2.50
CA ALA A 136 -3.19 9.58 3.16
C ALA A 136 -3.24 8.94 4.56
N GLY A 137 -2.82 7.68 4.68
CA GLY A 137 -2.82 6.97 5.95
C GLY A 137 -1.69 7.40 6.90
N ARG A 138 -0.61 8.02 6.39
CA ARG A 138 0.52 8.48 7.21
C ARG A 138 0.29 9.87 7.80
N PHE A 139 -0.23 10.81 7.00
CA PHE A 139 -0.44 12.23 7.35
C PHE A 139 -1.91 12.62 7.42
N GLY A 140 -2.76 11.76 7.97
CA GLY A 140 -4.16 12.05 8.13
C GLY A 140 -5.04 10.81 8.08
N SER A 141 -6.17 10.91 7.39
CA SER A 141 -7.11 9.81 7.23
C SER A 141 -6.93 9.14 5.87
N PRO A 142 -6.88 7.80 5.80
CA PRO A 142 -6.90 7.06 4.54
C PRO A 142 -8.21 7.27 3.75
N LYS A 143 -9.24 7.82 4.39
CA LYS A 143 -10.54 8.12 3.80
C LYS A 143 -10.42 8.96 2.53
N THR A 144 -9.55 9.99 2.52
CA THR A 144 -9.32 10.83 1.34
C THR A 144 -8.89 10.04 0.11
N ALA A 145 -8.06 9.00 0.27
CA ALA A 145 -7.66 8.15 -0.84
C ALA A 145 -8.83 7.26 -1.33
N VAL A 146 -9.67 6.77 -0.40
CA VAL A 146 -10.88 6.00 -0.76
C VAL A 146 -11.88 6.90 -1.50
N GLU A 147 -12.12 8.11 -0.99
CA GLU A 147 -12.99 9.10 -1.63
C GLU A 147 -12.52 9.42 -3.05
N LEU A 148 -11.21 9.65 -3.25
CA LEU A 148 -10.65 9.85 -4.58
C LEU A 148 -10.92 8.66 -5.51
N LEU A 149 -10.67 7.44 -5.07
CA LEU A 149 -10.85 6.24 -5.91
C LEU A 149 -12.32 5.93 -6.25
N LEU A 150 -13.26 6.46 -5.46
CA LEU A 150 -14.71 6.34 -5.66
C LEU A 150 -15.32 7.57 -6.33
N CYS A 151 -14.56 8.65 -6.51
CA CYS A 151 -15.06 9.91 -7.03
C CYS A 151 -15.43 9.81 -8.51
N GLU A 152 -16.59 10.33 -8.86
CA GLU A 152 -17.11 10.41 -10.25
C GLU A 152 -17.12 11.85 -10.78
N ASP A 153 -16.90 12.85 -9.91
CA ASP A 153 -16.85 14.27 -10.27
C ASP A 153 -15.39 14.70 -10.55
N PRO A 154 -15.09 15.23 -11.75
CA PRO A 154 -13.72 15.60 -12.10
C PRO A 154 -13.14 16.75 -11.26
N ASP A 155 -13.94 17.72 -10.85
CA ASP A 155 -13.47 18.86 -10.07
C ASP A 155 -13.16 18.42 -8.63
N GLU A 156 -14.04 17.63 -8.02
CA GLU A 156 -13.80 17.02 -6.71
C GLU A 156 -12.58 16.07 -6.74
N ALA A 157 -12.44 15.25 -7.77
CA ALA A 157 -11.29 14.36 -7.93
C ALA A 157 -9.97 15.13 -8.04
N ALA A 158 -9.95 16.27 -8.73
CA ALA A 158 -8.78 17.13 -8.84
C ALA A 158 -8.39 17.70 -7.46
N GLU A 159 -9.35 18.14 -6.64
CA GLU A 159 -9.10 18.63 -5.27
C GLU A 159 -8.55 17.52 -4.36
N LEU A 160 -9.15 16.33 -4.40
CA LEU A 160 -8.70 15.17 -3.62
C LEU A 160 -7.28 14.71 -4.04
N ALA A 161 -6.99 14.70 -5.34
CA ALA A 161 -5.67 14.35 -5.85
C ALA A 161 -4.61 15.38 -5.43
N GLU A 162 -4.94 16.69 -5.41
CA GLU A 162 -4.08 17.74 -4.89
C GLU A 162 -3.78 17.56 -3.42
N GLU A 163 -4.78 17.21 -2.61
CA GLU A 163 -4.62 16.93 -1.18
C GLU A 163 -3.68 15.74 -0.96
N LEU A 164 -3.81 14.65 -1.73
CA LEU A 164 -2.90 13.50 -1.65
C LEU A 164 -1.47 13.88 -2.05
N GLU A 165 -1.29 14.71 -3.07
CA GLU A 165 0.03 15.22 -3.46
C GLU A 165 0.64 16.07 -2.34
N ARG A 166 -0.11 16.98 -1.74
CA ARG A 166 0.33 17.80 -0.62
C ARG A 166 0.80 16.94 0.56
N ARG A 167 0.06 15.88 0.92
CA ARG A 167 0.46 14.92 1.98
C ARG A 167 1.72 14.16 1.60
N ASN A 168 1.85 13.75 0.35
CA ASN A 168 3.05 13.07 -0.13
C ASN A 168 4.28 13.99 -0.10
N GLN A 169 4.13 15.27 -0.41
CA GLN A 169 5.21 16.25 -0.28
C GLN A 169 5.60 16.47 1.18
N ALA A 170 4.62 16.57 2.10
CA ALA A 170 4.89 16.66 3.53
C ALA A 170 5.65 15.43 4.04
N ARG A 171 5.25 14.22 3.60
CA ARG A 171 5.98 12.98 3.92
C ARG A 171 7.44 13.02 3.44
N LYS A 172 7.68 13.49 2.19
CA LYS A 172 9.05 13.60 1.65
C LYS A 172 9.89 14.62 2.42
N ALA A 173 9.31 15.76 2.76
CA ALA A 173 10.00 16.78 3.56
C ALA A 173 10.39 16.25 4.95
N GLU A 174 9.48 15.52 5.58
CA GLU A 174 9.74 14.89 6.88
C GLU A 174 10.82 13.81 6.79
N GLU A 175 10.80 12.98 5.73
CA GLU A 175 11.84 11.96 5.46
C GLU A 175 13.23 12.62 5.37
N VAL A 176 13.34 13.71 4.60
CA VAL A 176 14.60 14.46 4.44
C VAL A 176 15.04 15.02 5.78
N ARG A 177 14.15 15.68 6.54
CA ARG A 177 14.46 16.23 7.86
C ARG A 177 15.01 15.18 8.82
N ILE A 178 14.36 14.01 8.90
CA ILE A 178 14.81 12.92 9.76
C ILE A 178 16.21 12.42 9.35
N LEU A 179 16.45 12.24 8.04
CA LEU A 179 17.75 11.79 7.55
C LEU A 179 18.87 12.81 7.80
N GLU A 180 18.58 14.12 7.68
CA GLU A 180 19.52 15.19 8.00
C GLU A 180 19.88 15.18 9.49
N GLU A 181 18.91 15.07 10.39
CA GLU A 181 19.15 14.97 11.83
C GLU A 181 19.95 13.69 12.20
N ILE A 182 19.68 12.57 11.55
CA ILE A 182 20.47 11.34 11.72
C ILE A 182 21.92 11.56 11.27
N ALA A 183 22.14 12.23 10.14
CA ALA A 183 23.46 12.51 9.63
C ALA A 183 24.26 13.43 10.59
N GLU A 184 23.60 14.44 11.18
CA GLU A 184 24.19 15.31 12.20
C GLU A 184 24.60 14.52 13.46
N GLN A 185 23.71 13.68 14.00
CA GLN A 185 24.01 12.83 15.16
C GLN A 185 25.19 11.87 14.87
N ALA A 186 25.24 11.30 13.66
CA ALA A 186 26.36 10.43 13.25
C ALA A 186 27.67 11.20 13.09
N ALA A 187 27.64 12.45 12.64
CA ALA A 187 28.82 13.31 12.52
C ALA A 187 29.34 13.74 13.91
N GLU A 188 28.44 14.06 14.85
CA GLU A 188 28.80 14.41 16.23
C GLU A 188 29.35 13.21 17.00
N ASN A 189 28.85 12.01 16.74
CA ASN A 189 29.29 10.78 17.37
C ASN A 189 29.54 9.65 16.36
N PRO A 190 30.72 9.64 15.67
CA PRO A 190 31.01 8.63 14.66
C PRO A 190 31.11 7.19 15.21
N ARG A 191 31.10 6.98 16.52
CA ARG A 191 31.10 5.66 17.13
C ARG A 191 29.74 4.97 16.91
N LEU A 192 28.66 5.73 16.80
CA LEU A 192 27.32 5.17 16.50
C LEU A 192 27.33 4.29 15.26
N LEU A 193 28.04 4.70 14.20
CA LEU A 193 28.15 3.93 12.94
C LEU A 193 28.98 2.66 13.05
N LYS A 194 29.64 2.41 14.19
CA LYS A 194 30.43 1.19 14.44
C LYS A 194 29.73 0.19 15.36
N GLU A 195 28.56 0.57 15.86
CA GLU A 195 27.76 -0.30 16.70
C GLU A 195 27.12 -1.41 15.87
N ARG A 196 26.83 -2.56 16.50
CA ARG A 196 26.14 -3.68 15.84
C ARG A 196 24.69 -3.38 15.52
N VAL A 197 24.08 -2.48 16.28
CA VAL A 197 22.71 -1.99 16.10
C VAL A 197 22.77 -0.49 16.11
N LEU A 198 22.27 0.14 15.05
CA LEU A 198 22.21 1.59 14.96
C LEU A 198 20.87 2.05 15.56
N VAL A 199 20.94 2.94 16.54
CA VAL A 199 19.78 3.54 17.19
C VAL A 199 19.91 5.04 17.11
N PHE A 200 18.94 5.66 16.43
CA PHE A 200 18.80 7.11 16.35
C PHE A 200 17.45 7.53 16.90
N ALA A 201 17.38 8.71 17.49
CA ALA A 201 16.16 9.29 18.03
C ALA A 201 16.14 10.79 17.81
N GLY A 202 14.95 11.32 17.54
CA GLY A 202 14.74 12.76 17.40
C GLY A 202 13.36 13.17 17.93
N GLU A 203 13.28 14.36 18.49
CA GLU A 203 12.02 14.89 19.00
C GLU A 203 11.10 15.26 17.83
N GLY A 204 9.83 14.88 17.93
CA GLY A 204 8.83 15.20 16.94
C GLY A 204 8.96 14.44 15.61
N TRP A 205 9.80 13.40 15.51
CA TRP A 205 9.82 12.54 14.34
C TRP A 205 8.48 11.85 14.12
N HIS A 206 7.95 11.99 12.92
CA HIS A 206 6.64 11.43 12.60
C HIS A 206 6.70 9.90 12.52
N HIS A 207 5.94 9.21 13.39
CA HIS A 207 5.95 7.74 13.49
C HIS A 207 5.63 7.02 12.17
N GLY A 208 4.82 7.61 11.29
CA GLY A 208 4.52 7.08 9.96
C GLY A 208 5.66 7.24 8.93
N VAL A 209 6.77 7.91 9.29
CA VAL A 209 7.92 8.19 8.40
C VAL A 209 9.22 7.56 8.89
N ILE A 210 9.39 7.36 10.20
CA ILE A 210 10.64 6.81 10.76
C ILE A 210 11.05 5.48 10.12
N GLY A 211 10.10 4.59 9.79
CA GLY A 211 10.40 3.33 9.10
C GLY A 211 10.94 3.54 7.68
N ILE A 212 10.47 4.58 6.97
CA ILE A 212 10.99 4.92 5.64
C ILE A 212 12.42 5.44 5.76
N ALA A 213 12.68 6.33 6.72
CA ALA A 213 14.01 6.86 6.99
C ALA A 213 14.98 5.72 7.39
N ALA A 214 14.54 4.77 8.21
CA ALA A 214 15.33 3.60 8.60
C ALA A 214 15.73 2.74 7.37
N SER A 215 14.78 2.44 6.47
CA SER A 215 15.08 1.71 5.23
C SER A 215 16.05 2.48 4.32
N ARG A 216 15.93 3.81 4.24
CA ARG A 216 16.88 4.62 3.48
C ARG A 216 18.29 4.61 4.08
N LEU A 217 18.36 4.65 5.40
CA LEU A 217 19.65 4.57 6.10
C LEU A 217 20.31 3.20 5.90
N GLU A 218 19.52 2.13 5.94
CA GLU A 218 19.98 0.77 5.64
C GLU A 218 20.58 0.68 4.24
N GLU A 219 19.88 1.17 3.22
CA GLU A 219 20.37 1.22 1.84
C GLU A 219 21.68 2.03 1.72
N GLN A 220 21.75 3.22 2.34
CA GLN A 220 22.91 4.11 2.27
C GLN A 220 24.15 3.54 2.95
N LEU A 221 23.97 2.86 4.06
CA LEU A 221 25.06 2.29 4.86
C LEU A 221 25.36 0.83 4.48
N SER A 222 24.64 0.27 3.51
CA SER A 222 24.75 -1.15 3.13
C SER A 222 24.62 -2.10 4.31
N LEU A 223 23.67 -1.79 5.20
CA LEU A 223 23.38 -2.61 6.37
C LEU A 223 22.57 -3.85 5.97
N ILE A 224 22.62 -4.88 6.80
CA ILE A 224 21.77 -6.06 6.66
C ILE A 224 20.58 -5.88 7.57
N HIS A 225 19.40 -5.91 6.99
CA HIS A 225 18.15 -6.02 7.76
C HIS A 225 18.00 -7.46 8.25
N ILE A 226 17.95 -7.62 9.57
CA ILE A 226 17.75 -8.92 10.22
C ILE A 226 16.33 -9.02 10.74
#